data_882953b3a74896c83b6b4a987fd3df21
#
_entry.id   882953b3a74896c83b6b4a987fd3df21
#
_cell.length_a   1.000
_cell.length_b   1.000
_cell.length_c   1.000
_cell.angle_alpha   90.00
_cell.angle_beta   90.00
_cell.angle_gamma   90.00
#
_symmetry.space_group_name_H-M   'P 1'
#
loop_
_entity.id
_entity.type
_entity.pdbx_description
1 polymer ?
#
loop_
_entity_poly.entity_id
_entity_poly.type
_entity_poly.pdbx_seq_one_letter_code
_entity_poly.pdbx_strand_id
1 'polypeptide(L)'
;MEITAQHRLHGGTLGYYRHPSDSCRCDMNFTVFTPPQAENRPVPAVYWLSGLTCTEDNFTTKAGAYGVAAELGLMVVAADTSPRGPDRDGNDVPDDDAYDLGQGAGFYLDASQPPWNAYFNMYSYITRELPVLIAANFAANPAKRAIMGHSMGGHGALTIWLKNPDLFASASAVAPICAPMQCAWGEKAFTAYLGGDRAAWTNYDATALMNAGGDGSGRAEILVDQGLADNFLADQLHPHLLEDACATVDQKLSLRRHDGYDHSYFFIATVIGDHLRHHAKVLAG
;
A
#
# COMPACT_ATOMS: atom_id res chain seq x y z
N MET A 1 -13.24 1.10 17.70
CA MET A 1 -13.45 0.63 16.31
C MET A 1 -14.95 0.36 16.14
N GLU A 2 -15.54 0.91 15.11
CA GLU A 2 -16.95 0.76 14.72
C GLU A 2 -17.03 -0.14 13.48
N ILE A 3 -18.05 -1.00 13.40
CA ILE A 3 -18.38 -1.77 12.19
C ILE A 3 -19.44 -0.98 11.44
N THR A 4 -19.10 -0.49 10.23
CA THR A 4 -20.03 0.31 9.42
C THR A 4 -20.84 -0.53 8.43
N ALA A 5 -20.25 -1.66 7.94
CA ALA A 5 -20.95 -2.67 7.16
C ALA A 5 -20.27 -4.04 7.28
N GLN A 6 -21.00 -5.10 6.99
CA GLN A 6 -20.47 -6.46 7.01
C GLN A 6 -21.19 -7.36 6.01
N HIS A 7 -20.45 -8.19 5.29
CA HIS A 7 -20.95 -9.08 4.25
C HIS A 7 -20.35 -10.48 4.35
N ARG A 8 -21.14 -11.51 4.05
CA ARG A 8 -20.61 -12.87 3.81
C ARG A 8 -20.07 -12.94 2.40
N LEU A 9 -18.83 -13.42 2.22
CA LEU A 9 -18.16 -13.46 0.93
C LEU A 9 -17.19 -14.64 0.87
N HIS A 10 -17.31 -15.53 -0.12
CA HIS A 10 -16.46 -16.72 -0.31
C HIS A 10 -16.26 -17.57 0.97
N GLY A 11 -17.33 -17.76 1.74
CA GLY A 11 -17.27 -18.49 3.02
C GLY A 11 -16.67 -17.71 4.20
N GLY A 12 -16.01 -16.58 3.95
CA GLY A 12 -15.47 -15.68 4.95
C GLY A 12 -16.39 -14.49 5.23
N THR A 13 -15.83 -13.44 5.82
CA THR A 13 -16.51 -12.19 6.15
C THR A 13 -15.71 -11.00 5.66
N LEU A 14 -16.35 -10.12 4.91
CA LEU A 14 -15.83 -8.82 4.54
C LEU A 14 -16.48 -7.76 5.43
N GLY A 15 -15.67 -7.04 6.21
CA GLY A 15 -16.15 -5.97 7.08
C GLY A 15 -15.57 -4.62 6.67
N TYR A 16 -16.38 -3.58 6.82
CA TYR A 16 -16.01 -2.18 6.74
C TYR A 16 -15.94 -1.61 8.15
N TYR A 17 -14.88 -0.91 8.44
CA TYR A 17 -14.57 -0.45 9.78
C TYR A 17 -14.15 1.00 9.77
N ARG A 18 -14.46 1.70 10.87
CA ARG A 18 -13.98 3.04 11.18
C ARG A 18 -13.37 3.06 12.56
N HIS A 19 -12.26 3.75 12.72
CA HIS A 19 -11.68 3.97 14.04
C HIS A 19 -11.01 5.34 14.14
N PRO A 20 -10.98 5.92 15.35
CA PRO A 20 -10.21 7.12 15.60
C PRO A 20 -8.72 6.80 15.51
N SER A 21 -8.01 7.42 14.55
CA SER A 21 -6.57 7.25 14.37
C SER A 21 -5.78 8.29 15.16
N ASP A 22 -4.79 7.84 15.91
CA ASP A 22 -3.86 8.73 16.59
C ASP A 22 -2.80 9.29 15.65
N SER A 23 -2.38 8.49 14.65
CA SER A 23 -1.43 8.91 13.61
C SER A 23 -2.01 10.02 12.72
N CYS A 24 -3.25 9.85 12.28
CA CYS A 24 -3.91 10.76 11.35
C CYS A 24 -4.81 11.81 12.01
N ARG A 25 -5.06 11.71 13.32
CA ARG A 25 -5.86 12.64 14.17
C ARG A 25 -7.31 12.84 13.70
N CYS A 26 -7.80 11.95 12.86
CA CYS A 26 -9.16 11.89 12.37
C CYS A 26 -9.67 10.45 12.40
N ASP A 27 -10.93 10.23 12.03
CA ASP A 27 -11.43 8.89 11.83
C ASP A 27 -10.89 8.31 10.52
N MET A 28 -10.28 7.11 10.61
CA MET A 28 -9.78 6.38 9.44
C MET A 28 -10.69 5.19 9.11
N ASN A 29 -10.96 5.03 7.83
CA ASN A 29 -11.72 3.89 7.30
C ASN A 29 -10.77 2.80 6.79
N PHE A 30 -11.18 1.55 6.94
CA PHE A 30 -10.48 0.41 6.36
C PHE A 30 -11.44 -0.78 6.21
N THR A 31 -11.08 -1.73 5.36
CA THR A 31 -11.79 -2.99 5.22
C THR A 31 -10.92 -4.16 5.60
N VAL A 32 -11.56 -5.22 6.09
CA VAL A 32 -10.90 -6.50 6.37
C VAL A 32 -11.72 -7.63 5.78
N PHE A 33 -11.11 -8.41 4.90
CA PHE A 33 -11.61 -9.72 4.55
C PHE A 33 -10.99 -10.76 5.48
N THR A 34 -11.84 -11.42 6.26
CA THR A 34 -11.45 -12.51 7.15
C THR A 34 -11.83 -13.84 6.47
N PRO A 35 -10.85 -14.66 6.04
CA PRO A 35 -11.13 -15.91 5.37
C PRO A 35 -11.71 -16.96 6.33
N PRO A 36 -12.42 -18.00 5.83
CA PRO A 36 -13.06 -18.99 6.69
C PRO A 36 -12.08 -19.73 7.62
N GLN A 37 -10.82 -19.88 7.24
CA GLN A 37 -9.78 -20.52 8.05
C GLN A 37 -9.48 -19.78 9.35
N ALA A 38 -9.79 -18.48 9.42
CA ALA A 38 -9.60 -17.65 10.61
C ALA A 38 -10.52 -18.05 11.78
N GLU A 39 -11.59 -18.81 11.55
CA GLU A 39 -12.44 -19.39 12.59
C GLU A 39 -11.68 -20.41 13.46
N ASN A 40 -10.67 -21.06 12.91
CA ASN A 40 -9.97 -22.17 13.58
C ASN A 40 -8.53 -21.82 14.02
N ARG A 41 -7.91 -20.79 13.46
CA ARG A 41 -6.53 -20.40 13.76
C ARG A 41 -6.24 -18.99 13.26
N PRO A 42 -5.23 -18.29 13.84
CA PRO A 42 -4.71 -17.06 13.25
C PRO A 42 -4.15 -17.29 11.85
N VAL A 43 -4.50 -16.41 10.92
CA VAL A 43 -4.14 -16.49 9.49
C VAL A 43 -3.15 -15.38 9.11
N PRO A 44 -2.31 -15.58 8.07
CA PRO A 44 -1.48 -14.51 7.52
C PRO A 44 -2.32 -13.36 7.00
N ALA A 45 -1.77 -12.13 7.06
CA ALA A 45 -2.44 -10.93 6.59
C ALA A 45 -1.66 -10.25 5.46
N VAL A 46 -2.37 -9.85 4.41
CA VAL A 46 -1.83 -9.05 3.30
C VAL A 46 -2.48 -7.66 3.36
N TYR A 47 -1.65 -6.63 3.42
CA TYR A 47 -2.07 -5.24 3.45
C TYR A 47 -2.04 -4.68 2.04
N TRP A 48 -3.18 -4.14 1.60
CA TRP A 48 -3.32 -3.45 0.31
C TRP A 48 -3.27 -1.94 0.50
N LEU A 49 -2.47 -1.29 -0.33
CA LEU A 49 -2.37 0.16 -0.44
C LEU A 49 -2.90 0.62 -1.79
N SER A 50 -3.92 1.47 -1.77
CA SER A 50 -4.56 1.99 -2.99
C SER A 50 -3.78 3.18 -3.59
N GLY A 51 -4.04 3.44 -4.88
CA GLY A 51 -3.49 4.58 -5.62
C GLY A 51 -4.19 5.90 -5.32
N LEU A 52 -3.77 6.97 -6.02
CA LEU A 52 -4.32 8.32 -5.90
C LEU A 52 -5.86 8.31 -6.04
N THR A 53 -6.51 9.18 -5.27
CA THR A 53 -7.96 9.40 -5.22
C THR A 53 -8.81 8.26 -4.67
N CYS A 54 -8.23 7.07 -4.47
CA CYS A 54 -8.95 5.92 -3.94
C CYS A 54 -9.18 6.02 -2.44
N THR A 55 -10.17 5.24 -1.99
CA THR A 55 -10.42 4.90 -0.59
C THR A 55 -10.22 3.39 -0.38
N GLU A 56 -10.52 2.89 0.79
CA GLU A 56 -10.58 1.44 1.09
C GLU A 56 -11.55 0.69 0.19
N ASP A 57 -12.62 1.38 -0.29
CA ASP A 57 -13.69 0.75 -1.07
C ASP A 57 -13.30 0.43 -2.52
N ASN A 58 -12.39 1.19 -3.13
CA ASN A 58 -12.03 0.96 -4.52
C ASN A 58 -11.45 -0.45 -4.75
N PHE A 59 -10.49 -0.88 -3.94
CA PHE A 59 -9.97 -2.23 -4.00
C PHE A 59 -11.02 -3.26 -3.61
N THR A 60 -11.72 -2.98 -2.52
CA THR A 60 -12.70 -3.88 -1.92
C THR A 60 -13.79 -4.28 -2.90
N THR A 61 -14.27 -3.35 -3.71
CA THR A 61 -15.37 -3.61 -4.66
C THR A 61 -14.91 -4.00 -6.06
N LYS A 62 -13.68 -3.65 -6.48
CA LYS A 62 -13.27 -3.75 -7.89
C LYS A 62 -12.17 -4.78 -8.16
N ALA A 63 -11.35 -5.16 -7.16
CA ALA A 63 -10.16 -5.97 -7.41
C ALA A 63 -10.42 -7.46 -7.63
N GLY A 64 -11.57 -8.01 -7.20
CA GLY A 64 -11.88 -9.43 -7.34
C GLY A 64 -10.96 -10.38 -6.53
N ALA A 65 -10.31 -9.88 -5.49
CA ALA A 65 -9.24 -10.56 -4.75
C ALA A 65 -9.72 -11.70 -3.82
N TYR A 66 -10.94 -11.62 -3.33
CA TYR A 66 -11.37 -12.36 -2.13
C TYR A 66 -11.61 -13.85 -2.35
N GLY A 67 -11.94 -14.28 -3.57
CA GLY A 67 -12.03 -15.70 -3.89
C GLY A 67 -10.69 -16.40 -3.69
N VAL A 68 -9.64 -15.85 -4.28
CA VAL A 68 -8.27 -16.37 -4.13
C VAL A 68 -7.76 -16.22 -2.69
N ALA A 69 -8.08 -15.11 -2.02
CA ALA A 69 -7.71 -14.92 -0.60
C ALA A 69 -8.34 -15.99 0.29
N ALA A 70 -9.63 -16.34 0.07
CA ALA A 70 -10.32 -17.41 0.79
C ALA A 70 -9.69 -18.79 0.53
N GLU A 71 -9.35 -19.10 -0.73
CA GLU A 71 -8.67 -20.35 -1.09
C GLU A 71 -7.33 -20.50 -0.35
N LEU A 72 -6.55 -19.42 -0.30
CA LEU A 72 -5.22 -19.38 0.31
C LEU A 72 -5.23 -19.22 1.84
N GLY A 73 -6.38 -18.90 2.43
CA GLY A 73 -6.48 -18.61 3.85
C GLY A 73 -5.79 -17.30 4.25
N LEU A 74 -5.81 -16.30 3.38
CA LEU A 74 -5.23 -14.98 3.61
C LEU A 74 -6.28 -13.99 4.09
N MET A 75 -6.01 -13.29 5.17
CA MET A 75 -6.69 -12.05 5.52
C MET A 75 -6.20 -10.94 4.58
N VAL A 76 -7.14 -10.09 4.12
CA VAL A 76 -6.79 -8.93 3.30
C VAL A 76 -7.27 -7.67 4.02
N VAL A 77 -6.36 -6.72 4.23
CA VAL A 77 -6.62 -5.45 4.89
C VAL A 77 -6.40 -4.33 3.87
N ALA A 78 -7.41 -3.50 3.61
CA ALA A 78 -7.29 -2.34 2.73
C ALA A 78 -7.69 -1.08 3.50
N ALA A 79 -6.79 -0.11 3.59
CA ALA A 79 -7.01 1.16 4.26
C ALA A 79 -7.34 2.29 3.28
N ASP A 80 -7.93 3.36 3.77
CA ASP A 80 -8.01 4.63 3.03
C ASP A 80 -6.59 5.14 2.73
N THR A 81 -6.46 5.97 1.72
CA THR A 81 -5.19 6.48 1.19
C THR A 81 -4.68 7.73 1.88
N SER A 82 -5.52 8.36 2.70
CA SER A 82 -5.21 9.58 3.44
C SER A 82 -6.17 9.81 4.60
N PRO A 83 -5.85 10.70 5.55
CA PRO A 83 -6.84 11.30 6.43
C PRO A 83 -7.89 12.04 5.60
N ARG A 84 -9.15 12.09 6.09
CA ARG A 84 -10.27 12.77 5.44
C ARG A 84 -11.25 13.35 6.46
N GLY A 85 -12.07 14.29 5.98
CA GLY A 85 -13.16 14.88 6.77
C GLY A 85 -12.67 15.73 7.94
N PRO A 86 -13.51 15.96 8.95
CA PRO A 86 -13.10 16.70 10.14
C PRO A 86 -12.20 15.84 11.04
N ASP A 87 -11.30 16.52 11.76
CA ASP A 87 -10.60 15.93 12.89
C ASP A 87 -11.54 15.69 14.08
N ARG A 88 -10.98 15.16 15.19
CA ARG A 88 -11.79 14.86 16.39
C ARG A 88 -12.29 16.10 17.13
N ASP A 89 -11.70 17.25 16.85
CA ASP A 89 -12.09 18.54 17.43
C ASP A 89 -13.04 19.33 16.52
N GLY A 90 -13.37 18.77 15.33
CA GLY A 90 -14.26 19.36 14.34
C GLY A 90 -13.57 20.33 13.38
N ASN A 91 -12.22 20.35 13.33
CA ASN A 91 -11.49 21.13 12.35
C ASN A 91 -11.34 20.34 11.04
N ASP A 92 -11.33 21.04 9.93
CA ASP A 92 -11.12 20.41 8.63
C ASP A 92 -9.69 19.87 8.49
N VAL A 93 -9.56 18.60 8.08
CA VAL A 93 -8.29 18.04 7.64
C VAL A 93 -7.84 18.78 6.38
N PRO A 94 -6.59 19.24 6.27
CA PRO A 94 -6.09 19.95 5.09
C PRO A 94 -6.34 19.20 3.79
N ASP A 95 -6.67 19.95 2.75
CA ASP A 95 -6.91 19.43 1.41
C ASP A 95 -6.31 20.37 0.34
N ASP A 96 -6.29 19.93 -0.90
CA ASP A 96 -5.89 20.69 -2.09
C ASP A 96 -6.92 20.44 -3.21
N ASP A 97 -7.11 21.44 -4.09
CA ASP A 97 -8.05 21.30 -5.22
C ASP A 97 -7.55 20.28 -6.28
N ALA A 98 -6.27 19.97 -6.28
CA ALA A 98 -5.70 19.00 -7.21
C ALA A 98 -5.76 17.57 -6.67
N TYR A 99 -6.16 16.64 -7.52
CA TYR A 99 -6.33 15.21 -7.16
C TYR A 99 -5.06 14.50 -6.68
N ASP A 100 -3.89 15.08 -6.90
CA ASP A 100 -2.57 14.50 -6.62
C ASP A 100 -1.90 15.06 -5.35
N LEU A 101 -2.66 15.83 -4.54
CA LEU A 101 -2.23 16.36 -3.24
C LEU A 101 -3.43 16.39 -2.28
N GLY A 102 -3.20 16.30 -0.99
CA GLY A 102 -4.25 16.35 0.02
C GLY A 102 -5.05 15.05 0.15
N GLN A 103 -6.35 15.16 0.35
CA GLN A 103 -7.23 14.02 0.59
C GLN A 103 -7.26 13.08 -0.64
N GLY A 104 -6.91 11.80 -0.42
CA GLY A 104 -6.74 10.81 -1.49
C GLY A 104 -5.31 10.70 -2.02
N ALA A 105 -4.37 11.49 -1.51
CA ALA A 105 -2.99 11.57 -2.01
C ALA A 105 -1.95 11.59 -0.87
N GLY A 106 -2.10 10.72 0.13
CA GLY A 106 -1.22 10.69 1.32
C GLY A 106 0.18 10.14 1.08
N PHE A 107 0.49 9.62 -0.09
CA PHE A 107 1.81 9.08 -0.52
C PHE A 107 2.49 8.14 0.48
N TYR A 108 1.74 7.63 1.47
CA TYR A 108 2.21 6.69 2.50
C TYR A 108 3.50 7.12 3.19
N LEU A 109 3.62 8.43 3.44
CA LEU A 109 4.70 9.08 4.16
C LEU A 109 4.18 9.71 5.47
N ASP A 110 5.09 10.19 6.30
CA ASP A 110 4.78 11.08 7.43
C ASP A 110 5.23 12.50 7.06
N ALA A 111 4.27 13.41 6.93
CA ALA A 111 4.54 14.78 6.56
C ALA A 111 5.29 15.53 7.67
N SER A 112 6.23 16.37 7.27
CA SER A 112 7.01 17.23 8.18
C SER A 112 6.65 18.72 8.06
N GLN A 113 5.90 19.11 7.02
CA GLN A 113 5.57 20.49 6.75
C GLN A 113 4.12 20.81 7.16
N PRO A 114 3.87 21.98 7.78
CA PRO A 114 2.52 22.46 8.00
C PRO A 114 1.84 22.84 6.67
N PRO A 115 0.51 22.69 6.53
CA PRO A 115 -0.41 22.21 7.57
C PRO A 115 -0.50 20.68 7.65
N TRP A 116 0.20 19.94 6.78
CA TRP A 116 0.08 18.50 6.56
C TRP A 116 0.57 17.65 7.73
N ASN A 117 1.64 18.10 8.41
CA ASN A 117 2.34 17.32 9.44
C ASN A 117 1.48 16.93 10.66
N ALA A 118 0.35 17.60 10.86
CA ALA A 118 -0.58 17.24 11.93
C ALA A 118 -1.42 15.99 11.60
N TYR A 119 -1.63 15.69 10.32
CA TYR A 119 -2.61 14.70 9.87
C TYR A 119 -2.06 13.66 8.90
N PHE A 120 -1.21 14.06 7.95
CA PHE A 120 -0.73 13.19 6.86
C PHE A 120 0.44 12.33 7.33
N ASN A 121 0.14 11.37 8.23
CA ASN A 121 1.12 10.45 8.81
C ASN A 121 0.80 9.00 8.42
N MET A 122 0.60 8.78 7.12
CA MET A 122 0.18 7.50 6.57
C MET A 122 1.24 6.39 6.73
N TYR A 123 2.54 6.74 6.75
CA TYR A 123 3.58 5.77 7.04
C TYR A 123 3.44 5.22 8.48
N SER A 124 3.30 6.09 9.47
CA SER A 124 3.07 5.69 10.86
C SER A 124 1.76 4.92 11.02
N TYR A 125 0.70 5.33 10.33
CA TYR A 125 -0.58 4.63 10.32
C TYR A 125 -0.45 3.18 9.83
N ILE A 126 0.17 2.97 8.68
CA ILE A 126 0.32 1.63 8.06
C ILE A 126 1.34 0.75 8.80
N THR A 127 2.39 1.34 9.39
CA THR A 127 3.47 0.54 9.99
C THR A 127 3.32 0.30 11.49
N ARG A 128 2.60 1.17 12.21
CA ARG A 128 2.51 1.13 13.66
C ARG A 128 1.09 0.94 14.16
N GLU A 129 0.15 1.73 13.70
CA GLU A 129 -1.19 1.78 14.27
C GLU A 129 -2.09 0.67 13.72
N LEU A 130 -2.26 0.60 12.40
CA LEU A 130 -3.14 -0.39 11.76
C LEU A 130 -2.74 -1.85 12.06
N PRO A 131 -1.45 -2.26 12.04
CA PRO A 131 -1.08 -3.63 12.38
C PRO A 131 -1.40 -4.02 13.83
N VAL A 132 -1.28 -3.09 14.77
CA VAL A 132 -1.67 -3.30 16.16
C VAL A 132 -3.18 -3.44 16.29
N LEU A 133 -3.95 -2.58 15.62
CA LEU A 133 -5.40 -2.64 15.57
C LEU A 133 -5.90 -3.97 15.00
N ILE A 134 -5.31 -4.43 13.89
CA ILE A 134 -5.64 -5.71 13.26
C ILE A 134 -5.33 -6.88 14.17
N ALA A 135 -4.14 -6.92 14.78
CA ALA A 135 -3.77 -8.02 15.69
C ALA A 135 -4.64 -8.09 16.95
N ALA A 136 -5.13 -6.95 17.43
CA ALA A 136 -5.98 -6.88 18.63
C ALA A 136 -7.45 -7.30 18.39
N ASN A 137 -7.95 -7.18 17.15
CA ASN A 137 -9.37 -7.33 16.85
C ASN A 137 -9.71 -8.47 15.91
N PHE A 138 -8.71 -9.06 15.23
CA PHE A 138 -8.91 -10.12 14.23
C PHE A 138 -7.98 -11.30 14.51
N ALA A 139 -8.35 -12.48 14.03
CA ALA A 139 -7.52 -13.68 14.08
C ALA A 139 -6.38 -13.60 13.02
N ALA A 140 -5.59 -12.54 13.08
CA ALA A 140 -4.40 -12.34 12.23
C ALA A 140 -3.15 -12.86 12.95
N ASN A 141 -2.26 -13.52 12.19
CA ASN A 141 -0.95 -13.91 12.72
C ASN A 141 0.02 -12.72 12.63
N PRO A 142 0.45 -12.13 13.76
CA PRO A 142 1.28 -10.93 13.74
C PRO A 142 2.71 -11.16 13.22
N ALA A 143 3.17 -12.41 13.08
CA ALA A 143 4.46 -12.74 12.51
C ALA A 143 4.41 -12.99 10.99
N LYS A 144 3.20 -13.07 10.40
CA LYS A 144 3.00 -13.42 8.99
C LYS A 144 2.24 -12.31 8.26
N ARG A 145 2.94 -11.27 7.86
CA ARG A 145 2.39 -10.11 7.16
C ARG A 145 3.11 -9.88 5.84
N ALA A 146 2.36 -9.45 4.82
CA ALA A 146 2.86 -8.99 3.54
C ALA A 146 2.18 -7.68 3.15
N ILE A 147 2.77 -6.93 2.22
CA ILE A 147 2.26 -5.65 1.76
C ILE A 147 2.25 -5.60 0.24
N MET A 148 1.18 -5.08 -0.33
CA MET A 148 1.04 -4.87 -1.77
C MET A 148 0.27 -3.60 -2.06
N GLY A 149 0.40 -3.05 -3.27
CA GLY A 149 -0.34 -1.84 -3.62
C GLY A 149 -0.32 -1.52 -5.10
N HIS A 150 -1.08 -0.50 -5.47
CA HIS A 150 -1.19 -0.02 -6.84
C HIS A 150 -0.77 1.44 -6.93
N SER A 151 -0.02 1.82 -7.98
CA SER A 151 0.33 3.21 -8.29
C SER A 151 1.05 3.89 -7.11
N MET A 152 0.50 4.97 -6.54
CA MET A 152 0.93 5.58 -5.29
C MET A 152 1.01 4.55 -4.15
N GLY A 153 0.06 3.62 -4.07
CA GLY A 153 0.09 2.53 -3.08
C GLY A 153 1.16 1.49 -3.36
N GLY A 154 1.50 1.26 -4.63
CA GLY A 154 2.65 0.44 -5.02
C GLY A 154 3.97 1.05 -4.57
N HIS A 155 4.12 2.37 -4.74
CA HIS A 155 5.20 3.15 -4.14
C HIS A 155 5.25 2.95 -2.61
N GLY A 156 4.12 3.13 -1.93
CA GLY A 156 4.03 2.94 -0.48
C GLY A 156 4.40 1.52 -0.04
N ALA A 157 3.92 0.49 -0.74
CA ALA A 157 4.23 -0.90 -0.42
C ALA A 157 5.73 -1.20 -0.52
N LEU A 158 6.38 -0.73 -1.57
CA LEU A 158 7.82 -0.93 -1.79
C LEU A 158 8.65 -0.18 -0.75
N THR A 159 8.38 1.10 -0.49
CA THR A 159 9.13 1.92 0.46
C THR A 159 8.96 1.43 1.90
N ILE A 160 7.73 1.07 2.28
CA ILE A 160 7.44 0.55 3.62
C ILE A 160 8.15 -0.79 3.84
N TRP A 161 8.09 -1.71 2.88
CA TRP A 161 8.77 -3.01 2.99
C TRP A 161 10.29 -2.86 3.11
N LEU A 162 10.91 -2.03 2.28
CA LEU A 162 12.36 -1.79 2.31
C LEU A 162 12.83 -1.25 3.67
N LYS A 163 12.02 -0.43 4.31
CA LYS A 163 12.33 0.18 5.62
C LYS A 163 11.96 -0.72 6.81
N ASN A 164 11.07 -1.70 6.63
CA ASN A 164 10.53 -2.52 7.71
C ASN A 164 10.53 -4.02 7.35
N PRO A 165 11.71 -4.62 7.10
CA PRO A 165 11.81 -6.03 6.69
C PRO A 165 11.30 -7.00 7.75
N ASP A 166 11.34 -6.62 9.04
CA ASP A 166 10.82 -7.43 10.14
C ASP A 166 9.29 -7.32 10.29
N LEU A 167 8.67 -6.29 9.69
CA LEU A 167 7.22 -6.08 9.77
C LEU A 167 6.48 -6.80 8.64
N PHE A 168 7.02 -6.77 7.43
CA PHE A 168 6.43 -7.37 6.23
C PHE A 168 7.44 -8.31 5.56
N ALA A 169 7.08 -9.59 5.44
CA ALA A 169 7.95 -10.62 4.89
C ALA A 169 8.13 -10.49 3.36
N SER A 170 7.19 -9.88 2.66
CA SER A 170 7.25 -9.69 1.19
C SER A 170 6.48 -8.45 0.74
N ALA A 171 6.90 -7.91 -0.42
CA ALA A 171 6.23 -6.83 -1.10
C ALA A 171 5.90 -7.17 -2.55
N SER A 172 4.80 -6.61 -3.05
CA SER A 172 4.49 -6.63 -4.48
C SER A 172 3.75 -5.35 -4.90
N ALA A 173 3.76 -5.02 -6.18
CA ALA A 173 3.13 -3.80 -6.67
C ALA A 173 2.56 -3.95 -8.07
N VAL A 174 1.42 -3.31 -8.32
CA VAL A 174 0.82 -3.16 -9.64
C VAL A 174 1.02 -1.71 -10.09
N ALA A 175 1.65 -1.51 -11.24
CA ALA A 175 1.91 -0.20 -11.86
C ALA A 175 2.42 0.86 -10.85
N PRO A 176 3.47 0.58 -10.04
CA PRO A 176 3.91 1.47 -8.97
C PRO A 176 4.59 2.74 -9.49
N ILE A 177 4.49 3.84 -8.72
CA ILE A 177 5.41 4.98 -8.87
C ILE A 177 6.75 4.54 -8.27
N CYS A 178 7.70 4.14 -9.11
CA CYS A 178 8.95 3.52 -8.65
C CYS A 178 9.99 4.52 -8.13
N ALA A 179 10.00 5.73 -8.67
CA ALA A 179 10.96 6.78 -8.34
C ALA A 179 10.25 8.15 -8.20
N PRO A 180 9.48 8.38 -7.12
CA PRO A 180 8.72 9.62 -6.95
C PRO A 180 9.57 10.89 -6.96
N MET A 181 10.84 10.81 -6.60
CA MET A 181 11.78 11.93 -6.72
C MET A 181 12.07 12.35 -8.16
N GLN A 182 11.65 11.58 -9.15
CA GLN A 182 11.92 11.77 -10.58
C GLN A 182 10.63 11.87 -11.42
N CYS A 183 9.49 12.09 -10.80
CA CYS A 183 8.21 12.29 -11.48
C CYS A 183 7.43 13.47 -10.89
N ALA A 184 6.56 14.07 -11.70
CA ALA A 184 5.84 15.28 -11.30
C ALA A 184 4.94 15.09 -10.08
N TRP A 185 4.25 13.96 -9.96
CA TRP A 185 3.41 13.66 -8.79
C TRP A 185 4.21 13.59 -7.50
N GLY A 186 5.33 12.88 -7.53
CA GLY A 186 6.18 12.74 -6.37
C GLY A 186 6.89 14.05 -5.99
N GLU A 187 7.41 14.81 -6.96
CA GLU A 187 8.02 16.11 -6.68
C GLU A 187 7.03 17.10 -6.04
N LYS A 188 5.79 17.16 -6.52
CA LYS A 188 4.73 17.99 -5.95
C LYS A 188 4.41 17.55 -4.51
N ALA A 189 4.12 16.27 -4.30
CA ALA A 189 3.75 15.74 -3.00
C ALA A 189 4.89 15.89 -1.98
N PHE A 190 6.13 15.54 -2.36
CA PHE A 190 7.27 15.61 -1.45
C PHE A 190 7.64 17.06 -1.12
N THR A 191 7.53 17.97 -2.07
CA THR A 191 7.71 19.41 -1.80
C THR A 191 6.70 19.89 -0.76
N ALA A 192 5.42 19.54 -0.91
CA ALA A 192 4.36 19.95 -0.02
C ALA A 192 4.47 19.29 1.37
N TYR A 193 4.70 17.96 1.41
CA TYR A 193 4.67 17.20 2.65
C TYR A 193 6.00 17.19 3.41
N LEU A 194 7.15 17.16 2.69
CA LEU A 194 8.49 17.03 3.28
C LEU A 194 9.34 18.30 3.17
N GLY A 195 8.90 19.28 2.38
CA GLY A 195 9.66 20.50 2.12
C GLY A 195 10.73 20.35 1.06
N GLY A 196 11.58 21.36 0.88
CA GLY A 196 12.56 21.42 -0.20
C GLY A 196 13.85 20.61 0.00
N ASP A 197 14.04 19.97 1.16
CA ASP A 197 15.22 19.13 1.40
C ASP A 197 15.08 17.77 0.72
N ARG A 198 15.67 17.65 -0.46
CA ARG A 198 15.63 16.40 -1.24
C ARG A 198 16.34 15.21 -0.53
N ALA A 199 17.20 15.46 0.44
CA ALA A 199 17.79 14.36 1.22
C ALA A 199 16.74 13.66 2.10
N ALA A 200 15.76 14.41 2.62
CA ALA A 200 14.63 13.82 3.35
C ALA A 200 13.74 12.95 2.45
N TRP A 201 13.63 13.26 1.15
CA TRP A 201 12.80 12.54 0.19
C TRP A 201 13.30 11.12 -0.08
N THR A 202 14.63 10.88 0.00
CA THR A 202 15.23 9.57 -0.23
C THR A 202 14.64 8.48 0.68
N ASN A 203 14.14 8.86 1.86
CA ASN A 203 13.48 7.94 2.80
C ASN A 203 12.12 7.42 2.31
N TYR A 204 11.59 8.02 1.25
CA TYR A 204 10.28 7.67 0.67
C TYR A 204 10.35 7.40 -0.83
N ASP A 205 11.52 7.13 -1.39
CA ASP A 205 11.72 6.75 -2.78
C ASP A 205 12.25 5.31 -2.86
N ALA A 206 11.48 4.41 -3.45
CA ALA A 206 11.82 2.98 -3.49
C ALA A 206 13.13 2.72 -4.25
N THR A 207 13.37 3.44 -5.34
CA THR A 207 14.61 3.32 -6.14
C THR A 207 15.81 3.84 -5.36
N ALA A 208 15.66 4.99 -4.67
CA ALA A 208 16.72 5.54 -3.83
C ALA A 208 17.03 4.64 -2.63
N LEU A 209 16.01 4.11 -1.96
CA LEU A 209 16.17 3.16 -0.85
C LEU A 209 16.83 1.85 -1.31
N MET A 210 16.48 1.35 -2.49
CA MET A 210 17.09 0.15 -3.06
C MET A 210 18.58 0.36 -3.30
N ASN A 211 18.96 1.45 -3.95
CA ASN A 211 20.36 1.80 -4.22
C ASN A 211 21.18 2.00 -2.94
N ALA A 212 20.57 2.50 -1.87
CA ALA A 212 21.24 2.71 -0.58
C ALA A 212 21.28 1.45 0.30
N GLY A 213 20.45 0.45 0.04
CA GLY A 213 20.16 -0.65 0.96
C GLY A 213 21.18 -1.80 0.99
N GLY A 214 22.28 -1.74 0.22
CA GLY A 214 23.29 -2.78 0.13
C GLY A 214 22.77 -4.09 -0.48
N ASP A 215 23.45 -5.21 -0.26
CA ASP A 215 23.13 -6.53 -0.84
C ASP A 215 21.69 -6.96 -0.56
N GLY A 216 20.92 -7.16 -1.64
CA GLY A 216 19.53 -7.57 -1.63
C GLY A 216 19.29 -9.06 -1.81
N SER A 217 20.36 -9.85 -2.04
CA SER A 217 20.26 -11.26 -2.42
C SER A 217 19.53 -12.15 -1.40
N GLY A 218 19.55 -11.76 -0.14
CA GLY A 218 18.86 -12.47 0.97
C GLY A 218 17.40 -12.09 1.17
N ARG A 219 16.89 -11.08 0.46
CA ARG A 219 15.50 -10.62 0.62
C ARG A 219 14.54 -11.47 -0.23
N ALA A 220 13.25 -11.43 0.12
CA ALA A 220 12.21 -12.02 -0.73
C ALA A 220 12.19 -11.36 -2.12
N GLU A 221 11.80 -12.13 -3.13
CA GLU A 221 11.57 -11.60 -4.48
C GLU A 221 10.44 -10.57 -4.47
N ILE A 222 10.63 -9.45 -5.16
CA ILE A 222 9.59 -8.47 -5.41
C ILE A 222 8.84 -8.85 -6.69
N LEU A 223 7.50 -8.86 -6.66
CA LEU A 223 6.66 -9.01 -7.84
C LEU A 223 6.09 -7.66 -8.25
N VAL A 224 6.32 -7.26 -9.50
CA VAL A 224 5.74 -6.06 -10.10
C VAL A 224 5.05 -6.40 -11.41
N ASP A 225 3.80 -5.96 -11.57
CA ASP A 225 3.07 -6.02 -12.82
C ASP A 225 2.86 -4.63 -13.40
N GLN A 226 3.20 -4.45 -14.69
CA GLN A 226 3.10 -3.18 -15.39
C GLN A 226 2.38 -3.33 -16.72
N GLY A 227 1.29 -2.57 -16.89
CA GLY A 227 0.60 -2.44 -18.18
C GLY A 227 1.38 -1.59 -19.17
N LEU A 228 1.54 -2.04 -20.42
CA LEU A 228 2.27 -1.30 -21.45
C LEU A 228 1.42 -0.24 -22.16
N ALA A 229 0.08 -0.30 -22.03
CA ALA A 229 -0.83 0.75 -22.49
C ALA A 229 -1.21 1.75 -21.39
N ASP A 230 -0.48 1.74 -20.26
CA ASP A 230 -0.67 2.65 -19.13
C ASP A 230 -0.22 4.07 -19.51
N ASN A 231 -1.14 5.03 -19.47
CA ASN A 231 -0.88 6.42 -19.84
C ASN A 231 0.12 7.13 -18.90
N PHE A 232 0.36 6.60 -17.71
CA PHE A 232 1.29 7.16 -16.72
C PHE A 232 2.68 6.51 -16.77
N LEU A 233 2.85 5.45 -17.56
CA LEU A 233 4.07 4.66 -17.62
C LEU A 233 5.32 5.50 -17.87
N ALA A 234 5.27 6.38 -18.87
CA ALA A 234 6.42 7.16 -19.30
C ALA A 234 6.78 8.32 -18.36
N ASP A 235 5.74 8.98 -17.79
CA ASP A 235 5.95 10.27 -17.12
C ASP A 235 5.94 10.15 -15.58
N GLN A 236 5.35 9.08 -15.02
CA GLN A 236 5.12 8.98 -13.59
C GLN A 236 5.64 7.69 -12.95
N LEU A 237 5.58 6.54 -13.64
CA LEU A 237 5.79 5.25 -12.98
C LEU A 237 7.24 4.77 -12.98
N HIS A 238 7.95 4.95 -14.07
CA HIS A 238 9.39 4.66 -14.24
C HIS A 238 9.85 3.27 -13.71
N PRO A 239 9.19 2.15 -14.05
CA PRO A 239 9.55 0.82 -13.53
C PRO A 239 10.99 0.38 -13.88
N HIS A 240 11.56 0.91 -14.95
CA HIS A 240 12.94 0.64 -15.35
C HIS A 240 13.96 1.14 -14.32
N LEU A 241 13.68 2.24 -13.62
CA LEU A 241 14.57 2.75 -12.57
C LEU A 241 14.65 1.81 -11.36
N LEU A 242 13.53 1.20 -11.00
CA LEU A 242 13.50 0.17 -9.95
C LEU A 242 14.22 -1.10 -10.42
N GLU A 243 14.03 -1.50 -11.68
CA GLU A 243 14.68 -2.68 -12.28
C GLU A 243 16.21 -2.53 -12.23
N ASP A 244 16.74 -1.38 -12.66
CA ASP A 244 18.16 -1.06 -12.62
C ASP A 244 18.71 -1.04 -11.17
N ALA A 245 17.96 -0.43 -10.26
CA ALA A 245 18.34 -0.40 -8.85
C ALA A 245 18.39 -1.81 -8.23
N CYS A 246 17.41 -2.65 -8.50
CA CYS A 246 17.39 -4.03 -8.04
C CYS A 246 18.58 -4.83 -8.59
N ALA A 247 18.89 -4.67 -9.87
CA ALA A 247 20.04 -5.33 -10.50
C ALA A 247 21.37 -4.90 -9.86
N THR A 248 21.49 -3.62 -9.49
CA THR A 248 22.72 -3.08 -8.87
C THR A 248 23.03 -3.72 -7.50
N VAL A 249 22.01 -4.11 -6.73
CA VAL A 249 22.13 -4.64 -5.38
C VAL A 249 21.79 -6.13 -5.27
N ASP A 250 21.70 -6.84 -6.39
CA ASP A 250 21.33 -8.26 -6.47
C ASP A 250 19.96 -8.60 -5.82
N GLN A 251 19.03 -7.65 -5.83
CA GLN A 251 17.65 -7.86 -5.36
C GLN A 251 16.84 -8.58 -6.44
N LYS A 252 16.26 -9.74 -6.09
CA LYS A 252 15.36 -10.46 -7.00
C LYS A 252 14.11 -9.66 -7.28
N LEU A 253 13.87 -9.38 -8.57
CA LEU A 253 12.68 -8.69 -9.07
C LEU A 253 12.05 -9.47 -10.22
N SER A 254 10.78 -9.80 -10.09
CA SER A 254 9.94 -10.27 -11.19
C SER A 254 9.10 -9.09 -11.71
N LEU A 255 9.62 -8.38 -12.71
CA LEU A 255 8.88 -7.29 -13.38
C LEU A 255 8.23 -7.84 -14.65
N ARG A 256 6.90 -8.05 -14.58
CA ARG A 256 6.09 -8.57 -15.68
C ARG A 256 5.45 -7.41 -16.44
N ARG A 257 5.65 -7.34 -17.73
CA ARG A 257 5.10 -6.31 -18.62
C ARG A 257 3.96 -6.92 -19.43
N HIS A 258 2.78 -6.28 -19.43
CA HIS A 258 1.55 -6.79 -20.04
C HIS A 258 1.11 -5.89 -21.18
N ASP A 259 1.18 -6.40 -22.40
CA ASP A 259 0.74 -5.70 -23.60
C ASP A 259 -0.76 -5.42 -23.59
N GLY A 260 -1.16 -4.18 -23.96
CA GLY A 260 -2.55 -3.75 -24.03
C GLY A 260 -3.24 -3.43 -22.71
N TYR A 261 -2.61 -3.63 -21.55
CA TYR A 261 -3.18 -3.28 -20.25
C TYR A 261 -2.86 -1.85 -19.85
N ASP A 262 -3.85 -1.19 -19.27
CA ASP A 262 -3.83 0.19 -18.79
C ASP A 262 -3.59 0.31 -17.27
N HIS A 263 -3.88 1.47 -16.67
CA HIS A 263 -3.73 1.77 -15.23
C HIS A 263 -4.96 1.41 -14.39
N SER A 264 -5.96 0.76 -14.98
CA SER A 264 -7.28 0.61 -14.35
C SER A 264 -7.39 -0.59 -13.42
N TYR A 265 -8.51 -0.65 -12.68
CA TYR A 265 -8.87 -1.82 -11.89
C TYR A 265 -9.15 -3.09 -12.73
N PHE A 266 -9.37 -2.98 -14.03
CA PHE A 266 -9.43 -4.15 -14.91
C PHE A 266 -8.08 -4.86 -15.00
N PHE A 267 -6.98 -4.10 -15.02
CA PHE A 267 -5.64 -4.67 -14.93
C PHE A 267 -5.39 -5.28 -13.56
N ILE A 268 -5.69 -4.55 -12.48
CA ILE A 268 -5.55 -5.07 -11.11
C ILE A 268 -6.31 -6.38 -10.95
N ALA A 269 -7.59 -6.44 -11.37
CA ALA A 269 -8.41 -7.64 -11.26
C ALA A 269 -7.85 -8.84 -12.05
N THR A 270 -7.09 -8.58 -13.12
CA THR A 270 -6.44 -9.62 -13.90
C THR A 270 -5.26 -10.25 -13.18
N VAL A 271 -4.45 -9.46 -12.46
CA VAL A 271 -3.17 -9.91 -11.88
C VAL A 271 -3.21 -10.17 -10.38
N ILE A 272 -4.22 -9.66 -9.66
CA ILE A 272 -4.26 -9.67 -8.20
C ILE A 272 -4.18 -11.08 -7.59
N GLY A 273 -4.73 -12.08 -8.27
CA GLY A 273 -4.65 -13.47 -7.83
C GLY A 273 -3.22 -13.99 -7.76
N ASP A 274 -2.35 -13.58 -8.69
CA ASP A 274 -0.94 -13.95 -8.70
C ASP A 274 -0.17 -13.25 -7.57
N HIS A 275 -0.47 -11.99 -7.29
CA HIS A 275 0.09 -11.28 -6.14
C HIS A 275 -0.25 -11.97 -4.82
N LEU A 276 -1.49 -12.39 -4.63
CA LEU A 276 -1.90 -13.12 -3.43
C LEU A 276 -1.18 -14.48 -3.32
N ARG A 277 -1.01 -15.23 -4.42
CA ARG A 277 -0.25 -16.49 -4.45
C ARG A 277 1.23 -16.28 -4.16
N HIS A 278 1.82 -15.20 -4.70
CA HIS A 278 3.20 -14.79 -4.39
C HIS A 278 3.38 -14.58 -2.89
N HIS A 279 2.51 -13.79 -2.25
CA HIS A 279 2.57 -13.56 -0.81
C HIS A 279 2.31 -14.83 0.01
N ALA A 280 1.33 -15.64 -0.38
CA ALA A 280 1.03 -16.90 0.31
C ALA A 280 2.25 -17.83 0.35
N LYS A 281 3.00 -17.92 -0.75
CA LYS A 281 4.22 -18.74 -0.84
C LYS A 281 5.28 -18.28 0.16
N VAL A 282 5.52 -16.98 0.28
CA VAL A 282 6.50 -16.43 1.23
C VAL A 282 6.02 -16.62 2.67
N LEU A 283 4.73 -16.38 2.94
CA LEU A 283 4.16 -16.47 4.29
C LEU A 283 3.96 -17.91 4.79
N ALA A 284 4.05 -18.93 3.90
CA ALA A 284 3.98 -20.34 4.27
C ALA A 284 5.28 -20.84 4.91
N GLY A 285 6.43 -20.25 4.55
CA GLY A 285 7.75 -20.54 5.16
C GLY A 285 7.84 -19.90 6.52
#